data_28c3d760b19bccf244ca06ff5120311f
#
_entry.id   28c3d760b19bccf244ca06ff5120311f
#
_cell.length_a   1.000
_cell.length_b   1.000
_cell.length_c   1.000
_cell.angle_alpha   90.00
_cell.angle_beta   90.00
_cell.angle_gamma   90.00
#
_symmetry.space_group_name_H-M   'P 1'
#
loop_
_entity.id
_entity.type
_entity.pdbx_description
1 polymer ?
#
loop_
_entity_poly.entity_id
_entity_poly.type
_entity_poly.pdbx_seq_one_letter_code
_entity_poly.pdbx_strand_id
1 'polypeptide(L)'
;MTLHTEPGDDAILAAGALDYVSFSYYRSNVCSTETRMNVIGGDPNPYLELTPWGWPIDPLGLRFLLNELWDRYQKPLFIVENGLGAVDKVEEDGSIQDDYRIAFLKDHLRAMMEAIVTDGVQCLGYTMWAPIDLVSLSTGEMKKRYGFIYVDMDDKGNGTLERKPKKSYYWMKDVIASNGEKLWAE
;
A
#
# COMPACT_ATOMS: atom_id res chain seq x y z
N MET A 1 -30.06 11.64 9.74
CA MET A 1 -29.90 11.84 8.28
C MET A 1 -30.95 10.98 7.61
N THR A 2 -31.83 11.59 6.81
CA THR A 2 -32.89 10.85 6.09
C THR A 2 -32.38 10.65 4.65
N LEU A 3 -32.29 9.41 4.22
CA LEU A 3 -32.00 9.10 2.83
C LEU A 3 -33.25 9.36 1.98
N HIS A 4 -33.10 10.14 0.93
CA HIS A 4 -34.12 10.28 -0.10
C HIS A 4 -33.87 9.20 -1.16
N THR A 5 -34.86 8.40 -1.45
CA THR A 5 -34.82 7.37 -2.49
C THR A 5 -35.95 7.64 -3.48
N GLU A 6 -35.71 7.34 -4.76
CA GLU A 6 -36.67 7.46 -5.83
C GLU A 6 -37.15 6.08 -6.29
N PRO A 7 -38.35 5.96 -6.87
CA PRO A 7 -38.81 4.72 -7.45
C PRO A 7 -37.84 4.23 -8.54
N GLY A 8 -37.28 3.03 -8.36
CA GLY A 8 -36.35 2.42 -9.31
C GLY A 8 -34.86 2.43 -8.84
N ASP A 9 -34.51 3.14 -7.77
CA ASP A 9 -33.13 3.18 -7.25
C ASP A 9 -32.59 1.79 -6.91
N ASP A 10 -33.41 0.93 -6.29
CA ASP A 10 -33.01 -0.45 -5.94
C ASP A 10 -32.65 -1.27 -7.18
N ALA A 11 -33.40 -1.08 -8.29
CA ALA A 11 -33.11 -1.77 -9.54
C ALA A 11 -31.83 -1.27 -10.19
N ILE A 12 -31.55 0.04 -10.12
CA ILE A 12 -30.32 0.64 -10.62
C ILE A 12 -29.12 0.14 -9.81
N LEU A 13 -29.22 0.12 -8.48
CA LEU A 13 -28.17 -0.39 -7.60
C LEU A 13 -27.91 -1.88 -7.84
N ALA A 14 -28.95 -2.69 -7.97
CA ALA A 14 -28.82 -4.11 -8.26
C ALA A 14 -28.16 -4.38 -9.63
N ALA A 15 -28.49 -3.57 -10.65
CA ALA A 15 -27.89 -3.68 -11.98
C ALA A 15 -26.41 -3.21 -12.01
N GLY A 16 -26.02 -2.34 -11.07
CA GLY A 16 -24.65 -1.82 -10.91
C GLY A 16 -23.74 -2.67 -10.03
N ALA A 17 -24.08 -3.95 -9.76
CA ALA A 17 -23.26 -4.83 -8.95
C ALA A 17 -21.86 -5.01 -9.55
N LEU A 18 -20.84 -4.85 -8.72
CA LEU A 18 -19.42 -4.95 -9.12
C LEU A 18 -19.00 -6.41 -9.31
N ASP A 19 -18.07 -6.66 -10.24
CA ASP A 19 -17.45 -7.97 -10.45
C ASP A 19 -16.39 -8.29 -9.38
N TYR A 20 -15.68 -7.28 -8.89
CA TYR A 20 -14.70 -7.37 -7.83
C TYR A 20 -14.65 -6.08 -7.00
N VAL A 21 -14.05 -6.17 -5.80
CA VAL A 21 -13.81 -5.01 -4.92
C VAL A 21 -12.33 -4.66 -4.95
N SER A 22 -12.01 -3.41 -5.28
CA SER A 22 -10.64 -2.90 -5.22
C SER A 22 -10.49 -1.83 -4.14
N PHE A 23 -9.30 -1.78 -3.54
CA PHE A 23 -9.02 -0.84 -2.46
C PHE A 23 -7.52 -0.52 -2.35
N SER A 24 -7.22 0.63 -1.77
CA SER A 24 -5.87 1.04 -1.36
C SER A 24 -5.66 0.73 0.12
N TYR A 25 -4.50 0.18 0.48
CA TYR A 25 -4.13 -0.03 1.86
C TYR A 25 -2.74 0.53 2.16
N TYR A 26 -2.65 1.43 3.12
CA TYR A 26 -1.37 2.01 3.55
C TYR A 26 -1.11 1.86 5.04
N ARG A 27 -2.16 1.88 5.85
CA ARG A 27 -2.05 1.90 7.31
C ARG A 27 -3.39 1.64 7.97
N SER A 28 -3.36 1.27 9.25
CA SER A 28 -4.49 1.33 10.16
C SER A 28 -4.39 2.55 11.07
N ASN A 29 -5.52 3.00 11.58
CA ASN A 29 -5.60 4.06 12.58
C ASN A 29 -6.52 3.61 13.72
N VAL A 30 -6.38 4.23 14.89
CA VAL A 30 -7.29 4.05 16.01
C VAL A 30 -8.21 5.26 16.14
N CYS A 31 -9.45 5.01 16.56
CA CYS A 31 -10.40 6.06 16.89
C CYS A 31 -10.77 5.95 18.36
N SER A 32 -10.80 7.09 19.05
CA SER A 32 -11.24 7.20 20.44
C SER A 32 -12.10 8.46 20.59
N THR A 33 -12.69 8.66 21.76
CA THR A 33 -13.43 9.88 22.08
C THR A 33 -12.55 11.13 22.10
N GLU A 34 -11.23 10.94 22.20
CA GLU A 34 -10.22 12.01 22.20
C GLU A 34 -9.54 12.17 20.84
N THR A 35 -9.88 11.34 19.86
CA THR A 35 -9.28 11.36 18.52
C THR A 35 -9.48 12.73 17.87
N ARG A 36 -8.38 13.36 17.51
CA ARG A 36 -8.39 14.56 16.68
C ARG A 36 -8.42 14.11 15.22
N MET A 37 -9.58 14.18 14.59
CA MET A 37 -9.73 13.80 13.20
C MET A 37 -8.75 14.59 12.33
N ASN A 38 -7.82 13.86 11.71
CA ASN A 38 -7.03 14.38 10.59
C ASN A 38 -7.77 14.07 9.26
N VAL A 39 -7.18 14.47 8.14
CA VAL A 39 -7.78 14.33 6.79
C VAL A 39 -8.21 12.89 6.46
N ILE A 40 -7.63 11.87 7.10
CA ILE A 40 -7.89 10.45 6.82
C ILE A 40 -8.62 9.76 8.00
N GLY A 41 -8.86 10.50 9.09
CA GLY A 41 -9.53 10.00 10.30
C GLY A 41 -8.62 9.15 11.20
N GLY A 42 -8.78 9.30 12.51
CA GLY A 42 -8.08 8.53 13.53
C GLY A 42 -6.65 8.98 13.83
N ASP A 43 -6.13 8.43 14.91
CA ASP A 43 -4.76 8.62 15.37
C ASP A 43 -3.89 7.39 15.06
N PRO A 44 -2.56 7.52 14.98
CA PRO A 44 -1.67 6.38 14.83
C PRO A 44 -1.86 5.38 15.97
N ASN A 45 -1.85 4.09 15.66
CA ASN A 45 -1.86 3.03 16.66
C ASN A 45 -0.56 3.08 17.49
N PRO A 46 -0.64 3.28 18.84
CA PRO A 46 0.56 3.44 19.67
C PRO A 46 1.41 2.17 19.82
N TYR A 47 0.90 1.02 19.38
CA TYR A 47 1.60 -0.26 19.46
C TYR A 47 2.32 -0.64 18.17
N LEU A 48 2.24 0.19 17.13
CA LEU A 48 2.84 -0.09 15.82
C LEU A 48 4.02 0.84 15.55
N GLU A 49 4.99 0.34 14.81
CA GLU A 49 6.08 1.14 14.27
C GLU A 49 5.54 2.18 13.27
N LEU A 50 6.10 3.37 13.31
CA LEU A 50 5.69 4.48 12.44
C LEU A 50 6.74 4.76 11.37
N THR A 51 6.28 5.08 10.17
CA THR A 51 7.12 5.67 9.13
C THR A 51 7.58 7.09 9.55
N PRO A 52 8.60 7.68 8.89
CA PRO A 52 8.99 9.07 9.14
C PRO A 52 7.85 10.10 8.97
N TRP A 53 6.79 9.74 8.27
CA TRP A 53 5.57 10.56 8.11
C TRP A 53 4.45 10.19 9.09
N GLY A 54 4.75 9.43 10.16
CA GLY A 54 3.80 9.08 11.21
C GLY A 54 2.72 8.07 10.77
N TRP A 55 2.98 7.28 9.73
CA TRP A 55 2.04 6.26 9.29
C TRP A 55 2.38 4.92 9.93
N PRO A 56 1.44 4.28 10.65
CA PRO A 56 1.64 2.95 11.19
C PRO A 56 1.95 1.91 10.10
N ILE A 57 2.89 1.02 10.37
CA ILE A 57 3.20 -0.14 9.54
C ILE A 57 2.40 -1.31 10.11
N ASP A 58 1.39 -1.75 9.36
CA ASP A 58 0.43 -2.76 9.85
C ASP A 58 0.10 -3.82 8.79
N PRO A 59 0.99 -4.78 8.56
CA PRO A 59 0.73 -5.88 7.63
C PRO A 59 -0.42 -6.79 8.12
N LEU A 60 -0.60 -6.97 9.44
CA LEU A 60 -1.70 -7.76 9.99
C LEU A 60 -3.05 -7.09 9.74
N GLY A 61 -3.10 -5.76 9.80
CA GLY A 61 -4.28 -4.98 9.43
C GLY A 61 -4.70 -5.18 7.97
N LEU A 62 -3.74 -5.38 7.06
CA LEU A 62 -4.07 -5.74 5.67
C LEU A 62 -4.75 -7.11 5.58
N ARG A 63 -4.22 -8.14 6.28
CA ARG A 63 -4.85 -9.46 6.32
C ARG A 63 -6.26 -9.39 6.93
N PHE A 64 -6.42 -8.64 8.01
CA PHE A 64 -7.72 -8.42 8.63
C PHE A 64 -8.70 -7.76 7.65
N LEU A 65 -8.30 -6.68 6.98
CA LEU A 65 -9.17 -5.99 6.01
C LEU A 65 -9.56 -6.89 4.83
N LEU A 66 -8.64 -7.71 4.33
CA LEU A 66 -8.93 -8.68 3.28
C LEU A 66 -10.04 -9.67 3.72
N ASN A 67 -9.96 -10.19 4.94
CA ASN A 67 -11.00 -11.07 5.48
C ASN A 67 -12.33 -10.33 5.65
N GLU A 68 -12.33 -9.13 6.23
CA GLU A 68 -13.55 -8.32 6.41
C GLU A 68 -14.27 -8.01 5.09
N LEU A 69 -13.52 -7.64 4.07
CA LEU A 69 -14.07 -7.35 2.74
C LEU A 69 -14.58 -8.62 2.06
N TRP A 70 -13.85 -9.73 2.19
CA TRP A 70 -14.25 -11.02 1.65
C TRP A 70 -15.54 -11.53 2.30
N ASP A 71 -15.59 -11.53 3.62
CA ASP A 71 -16.78 -11.97 4.38
C ASP A 71 -18.02 -11.12 4.04
N ARG A 72 -17.82 -9.82 3.85
CA ARG A 72 -18.90 -8.89 3.61
C ARG A 72 -19.46 -8.96 2.18
N TYR A 73 -18.57 -9.02 1.18
CA TYR A 73 -18.98 -8.83 -0.22
C TYR A 73 -18.99 -10.12 -1.03
N GLN A 74 -18.28 -11.15 -0.62
CA GLN A 74 -18.13 -12.42 -1.35
C GLN A 74 -17.79 -12.19 -2.83
N LYS A 75 -16.94 -11.19 -3.10
CA LYS A 75 -16.44 -10.82 -4.41
C LYS A 75 -14.92 -10.85 -4.39
N PRO A 76 -14.27 -11.24 -5.49
CA PRO A 76 -12.81 -11.17 -5.58
C PRO A 76 -12.29 -9.79 -5.20
N LEU A 77 -11.15 -9.75 -4.51
CA LEU A 77 -10.52 -8.51 -4.04
C LEU A 77 -9.29 -8.16 -4.88
N PHE A 78 -8.97 -6.88 -4.98
CA PHE A 78 -7.76 -6.41 -5.63
C PHE A 78 -7.14 -5.26 -4.84
N ILE A 79 -5.90 -5.42 -4.39
CA ILE A 79 -5.13 -4.37 -3.72
C ILE A 79 -4.51 -3.49 -4.81
N VAL A 80 -5.16 -2.36 -5.11
CA VAL A 80 -4.73 -1.46 -6.21
C VAL A 80 -3.62 -0.51 -5.80
N GLU A 81 -3.45 -0.27 -4.49
CA GLU A 81 -2.35 0.53 -3.97
C GLU A 81 -1.90 0.04 -2.60
N ASN A 82 -0.60 -0.08 -2.44
CA ASN A 82 0.12 -0.19 -1.16
C ASN A 82 1.52 0.36 -1.36
N GLY A 83 2.21 0.79 -0.33
CA GLY A 83 3.58 1.27 -0.46
C GLY A 83 4.07 2.05 0.74
N LEU A 84 5.39 2.19 0.82
CA LEU A 84 6.11 2.91 1.87
C LEU A 84 6.75 4.17 1.30
N GLY A 85 6.31 5.34 1.78
CA GLY A 85 7.03 6.60 1.58
C GLY A 85 8.24 6.67 2.50
N ALA A 86 9.44 6.83 1.93
CA ALA A 86 10.68 6.90 2.69
C ALA A 86 11.68 7.87 2.05
N VAL A 87 12.68 8.30 2.83
CA VAL A 87 13.82 9.05 2.31
C VAL A 87 14.90 8.06 1.87
N ASP A 88 15.16 8.01 0.58
CA ASP A 88 16.22 7.17 0.03
C ASP A 88 17.56 7.90 0.06
N LYS A 89 18.64 7.15 0.27
CA LYS A 89 20.01 7.62 0.20
C LYS A 89 20.70 7.01 -1.01
N VAL A 90 21.34 7.84 -1.80
CA VAL A 90 22.26 7.38 -2.85
C VAL A 90 23.63 7.16 -2.19
N GLU A 91 24.16 5.95 -2.25
CA GLU A 91 25.45 5.58 -1.68
C GLU A 91 26.60 6.07 -2.58
N GLU A 92 27.84 6.00 -2.10
CA GLU A 92 29.04 6.47 -2.82
C GLU A 92 29.24 5.77 -4.18
N ASP A 93 28.84 4.51 -4.28
CA ASP A 93 28.84 3.72 -5.51
C ASP A 93 27.66 3.98 -6.45
N GLY A 94 26.77 4.90 -6.05
CA GLY A 94 25.56 5.27 -6.77
C GLY A 94 24.39 4.33 -6.59
N SER A 95 24.51 3.28 -5.76
CA SER A 95 23.42 2.36 -5.42
C SER A 95 22.44 2.97 -4.41
N ILE A 96 21.23 2.41 -4.32
CA ILE A 96 20.23 2.76 -3.30
C ILE A 96 19.84 1.48 -2.56
N GLN A 97 20.21 1.43 -1.26
CA GLN A 97 20.00 0.30 -0.37
C GLN A 97 18.71 0.54 0.44
N ASP A 98 17.58 0.18 -0.13
CA ASP A 98 16.26 0.41 0.47
C ASP A 98 15.68 -0.86 1.14
N ASP A 99 16.47 -1.51 2.02
CA ASP A 99 16.08 -2.72 2.76
C ASP A 99 14.81 -2.53 3.58
N TYR A 100 14.58 -1.33 4.11
CA TYR A 100 13.35 -0.95 4.81
C TYR A 100 12.12 -1.07 3.91
N ARG A 101 12.23 -0.79 2.60
CA ARG A 101 11.14 -0.98 1.65
C ARG A 101 10.91 -2.45 1.35
N ILE A 102 12.00 -3.22 1.23
CA ILE A 102 11.92 -4.68 1.06
C ILE A 102 11.21 -5.31 2.26
N ALA A 103 11.59 -4.94 3.48
CA ALA A 103 10.95 -5.44 4.70
C ALA A 103 9.46 -5.12 4.73
N PHE A 104 9.09 -3.86 4.49
CA PHE A 104 7.69 -3.44 4.44
C PHE A 104 6.88 -4.25 3.43
N LEU A 105 7.37 -4.38 2.20
CA LEU A 105 6.69 -5.10 1.13
C LEU A 105 6.63 -6.60 1.43
N LYS A 106 7.72 -7.19 1.95
CA LYS A 106 7.78 -8.60 2.33
C LYS A 106 6.68 -8.95 3.33
N ASP A 107 6.53 -8.13 4.37
CA ASP A 107 5.55 -8.38 5.43
C ASP A 107 4.10 -8.19 4.93
N HIS A 108 3.83 -7.16 4.13
CA HIS A 108 2.49 -6.96 3.57
C HIS A 108 2.12 -8.04 2.53
N LEU A 109 3.04 -8.45 1.67
CA LEU A 109 2.81 -9.52 0.70
C LEU A 109 2.62 -10.88 1.39
N ARG A 110 3.36 -11.15 2.48
CA ARG A 110 3.14 -12.36 3.31
C ARG A 110 1.75 -12.34 3.93
N ALA A 111 1.33 -11.22 4.52
CA ALA A 111 0.00 -11.07 5.09
C ALA A 111 -1.12 -11.29 4.04
N MET A 112 -0.94 -10.78 2.83
CA MET A 112 -1.83 -11.05 1.70
C MET A 112 -1.85 -12.55 1.34
N MET A 113 -0.68 -13.19 1.23
CA MET A 113 -0.60 -14.61 0.91
C MET A 113 -1.22 -15.50 1.99
N GLU A 114 -1.08 -15.14 3.26
CA GLU A 114 -1.76 -15.83 4.36
C GLU A 114 -3.29 -15.70 4.28
N ALA A 115 -3.81 -14.50 3.94
CA ALA A 115 -5.23 -14.33 3.69
C ALA A 115 -5.73 -15.23 2.55
N ILE A 116 -4.95 -15.38 1.48
CA ILE A 116 -5.32 -16.25 0.34
C ILE A 116 -5.24 -17.73 0.71
N VAL A 117 -4.09 -18.16 1.24
CA VAL A 117 -3.79 -19.60 1.38
C VAL A 117 -4.42 -20.18 2.64
N THR A 118 -4.42 -19.43 3.73
CA THR A 118 -4.91 -19.91 5.04
C THR A 118 -6.37 -19.56 5.27
N ASP A 119 -6.76 -18.33 4.92
CA ASP A 119 -8.10 -17.82 5.24
C ASP A 119 -9.10 -18.03 4.07
N GLY A 120 -8.61 -18.38 2.87
CA GLY A 120 -9.47 -18.68 1.72
C GLY A 120 -9.99 -17.44 0.97
N VAL A 121 -9.42 -16.27 1.21
CA VAL A 121 -9.78 -15.02 0.52
C VAL A 121 -9.43 -15.10 -0.97
N GLN A 122 -10.35 -14.74 -1.84
CA GLN A 122 -10.07 -14.60 -3.27
C GLN A 122 -9.47 -13.22 -3.55
N CYS A 123 -8.17 -13.15 -3.74
CA CYS A 123 -7.46 -11.93 -4.12
C CYS A 123 -6.89 -12.07 -5.53
N LEU A 124 -7.28 -11.17 -6.44
CA LEU A 124 -6.87 -11.16 -7.85
C LEU A 124 -5.42 -10.69 -8.03
N GLY A 125 -4.94 -9.83 -7.14
CA GLY A 125 -3.61 -9.28 -7.26
C GLY A 125 -3.32 -8.11 -6.34
N TYR A 126 -2.10 -7.62 -6.52
CA TYR A 126 -1.53 -6.53 -5.75
C TYR A 126 -0.74 -5.61 -6.68
N THR A 127 -0.96 -4.33 -6.57
CA THR A 127 -0.13 -3.32 -7.21
C THR A 127 0.42 -2.34 -6.18
N MET A 128 1.67 -1.98 -6.38
CA MET A 128 2.35 -1.01 -5.55
C MET A 128 2.09 0.41 -6.05
N TRP A 129 1.94 1.35 -5.11
CA TRP A 129 1.90 2.76 -5.44
C TRP A 129 3.26 3.24 -5.94
N ALA A 130 3.26 3.80 -7.15
CA ALA A 130 4.42 4.40 -7.79
C ALA A 130 5.60 3.43 -8.05
N PRO A 131 5.65 2.71 -9.18
CA PRO A 131 6.82 1.89 -9.54
C PRO A 131 8.08 2.76 -9.76
N ILE A 132 7.91 4.02 -10.12
CA ILE A 132 8.95 5.04 -10.29
C ILE A 132 8.68 6.15 -9.27
N ASP A 133 9.73 6.72 -8.66
CA ASP A 133 9.57 7.83 -7.73
C ASP A 133 8.81 8.99 -8.37
N LEU A 134 7.92 9.56 -7.59
CA LEU A 134 7.07 10.68 -7.98
C LEU A 134 6.93 11.67 -6.82
N VAL A 135 6.42 12.84 -7.10
CA VAL A 135 6.05 13.81 -6.06
C VAL A 135 4.88 13.24 -5.25
N SER A 136 5.06 13.11 -3.95
CA SER A 136 4.02 12.59 -3.05
C SER A 136 2.76 13.44 -3.14
N LEU A 137 1.62 12.81 -3.47
CA LEU A 137 0.33 13.48 -3.57
C LEU A 137 -0.10 14.11 -2.23
N SER A 138 0.17 13.43 -1.11
CA SER A 138 -0.28 13.86 0.21
C SER A 138 0.54 15.01 0.82
N THR A 139 1.81 15.18 0.40
CA THR A 139 2.73 16.15 1.03
C THR A 139 3.37 17.12 0.05
N GLY A 140 3.28 16.88 -1.27
CA GLY A 140 3.94 17.70 -2.29
C GLY A 140 5.47 17.56 -2.30
N GLU A 141 6.01 16.49 -1.69
CA GLU A 141 7.44 16.28 -1.51
C GLU A 141 7.97 15.18 -2.43
N MET A 142 9.06 15.46 -3.14
CA MET A 142 9.78 14.45 -3.93
C MET A 142 10.64 13.54 -3.03
N LYS A 143 11.15 14.06 -1.92
CA LYS A 143 11.95 13.28 -0.97
C LYS A 143 11.17 12.13 -0.31
N LYS A 144 9.82 12.20 -0.28
CA LYS A 144 8.95 11.11 0.16
C LYS A 144 8.78 10.09 -0.96
N ARG A 145 9.77 9.24 -1.12
CA ARG A 145 9.89 8.31 -2.25
C ARG A 145 9.19 7.00 -2.01
N TYR A 146 8.48 6.51 -3.02
CA TYR A 146 7.73 5.25 -2.94
C TYR A 146 8.26 4.20 -3.92
N GLY A 147 8.91 4.62 -5.00
CA GLY A 147 9.20 3.78 -6.16
C GLY A 147 10.28 2.73 -5.94
N PHE A 148 10.31 1.77 -6.85
CA PHE A 148 11.43 0.86 -7.08
C PHE A 148 12.55 1.51 -7.90
N ILE A 149 12.18 2.53 -8.66
CA ILE A 149 13.10 3.30 -9.50
C ILE A 149 13.27 4.68 -8.88
N TYR A 150 14.49 4.99 -8.47
CA TYR A 150 14.88 6.31 -8.00
C TYR A 150 14.88 7.31 -9.16
N VAL A 151 14.41 8.52 -8.89
CA VAL A 151 14.50 9.65 -9.81
C VAL A 151 15.34 10.74 -9.16
N ASP A 152 16.42 11.16 -9.83
CA ASP A 152 17.28 12.25 -9.35
C ASP A 152 16.57 13.59 -9.49
N MET A 153 15.75 13.92 -8.48
CA MET A 153 15.04 15.18 -8.34
C MET A 153 14.85 15.50 -6.86
N ASP A 154 15.02 16.77 -6.47
CA ASP A 154 14.70 17.26 -5.13
C ASP A 154 13.28 17.86 -5.04
N ASP A 155 12.90 18.35 -3.84
CA ASP A 155 11.58 18.96 -3.58
C ASP A 155 11.40 20.31 -4.33
N LYS A 156 12.44 20.89 -4.90
CA LYS A 156 12.40 22.13 -5.68
C LYS A 156 12.45 21.91 -7.20
N GLY A 157 12.49 20.63 -7.61
CA GLY A 157 12.60 20.26 -9.02
C GLY A 157 14.02 20.28 -9.58
N ASN A 158 15.05 20.43 -8.74
CA ASN A 158 16.44 20.34 -9.19
C ASN A 158 16.87 18.88 -9.27
N GLY A 159 17.75 18.57 -10.21
CA GLY A 159 18.33 17.25 -10.45
C GLY A 159 18.45 16.96 -11.93
N THR A 160 18.98 15.80 -12.26
CA THR A 160 19.21 15.36 -13.65
C THR A 160 18.03 14.59 -14.24
N LEU A 161 17.07 14.19 -13.40
CA LEU A 161 15.98 13.26 -13.73
C LEU A 161 16.46 11.86 -14.14
N GLU A 162 17.74 11.54 -13.87
CA GLU A 162 18.27 10.19 -14.07
C GLU A 162 17.47 9.17 -13.25
N ARG A 163 17.25 8.00 -13.82
CA ARG A 163 16.50 6.91 -13.19
C ARG A 163 17.42 5.77 -12.86
N LYS A 164 17.39 5.31 -11.58
CA LYS A 164 18.23 4.23 -11.07
C LYS A 164 17.38 3.17 -10.38
N PRO A 165 17.51 1.88 -10.76
CA PRO A 165 16.88 0.81 -10.01
C PRO A 165 17.42 0.76 -8.58
N LYS A 166 16.52 0.65 -7.60
CA LYS A 166 16.86 0.44 -6.19
C LYS A 166 17.06 -1.04 -5.90
N LYS A 167 17.57 -1.39 -4.72
CA LYS A 167 17.70 -2.79 -4.28
C LYS A 167 16.36 -3.50 -4.30
N SER A 168 15.30 -2.83 -3.86
CA SER A 168 13.93 -3.36 -3.88
C SER A 168 13.42 -3.72 -5.28
N TYR A 169 13.91 -3.06 -6.34
CA TYR A 169 13.58 -3.41 -7.72
C TYR A 169 14.00 -4.85 -8.06
N TYR A 170 15.24 -5.19 -7.75
CA TYR A 170 15.78 -6.51 -8.03
C TYR A 170 15.11 -7.58 -7.17
N TRP A 171 14.90 -7.27 -5.89
CA TRP A 171 14.18 -8.16 -4.98
C TRP A 171 12.75 -8.44 -5.47
N MET A 172 11.99 -7.42 -5.86
CA MET A 172 10.60 -7.61 -6.34
C MET A 172 10.57 -8.36 -7.68
N LYS A 173 11.53 -8.10 -8.57
CA LYS A 173 11.70 -8.89 -9.80
C LYS A 173 11.84 -10.38 -9.50
N ASP A 174 12.64 -10.74 -8.49
CA ASP A 174 12.85 -12.14 -8.08
C ASP A 174 11.60 -12.72 -7.42
N VAL A 175 10.88 -11.95 -6.60
CA VAL A 175 9.59 -12.34 -6.01
C VAL A 175 8.59 -12.69 -7.11
N ILE A 176 8.45 -11.83 -8.12
CA ILE A 176 7.53 -12.04 -9.24
C ILE A 176 7.97 -13.27 -10.05
N ALA A 177 9.25 -13.40 -10.40
CA ALA A 177 9.78 -14.50 -11.20
C ALA A 177 9.63 -15.85 -10.50
N SER A 178 9.66 -15.89 -9.17
CA SER A 178 9.47 -17.10 -8.36
C SER A 178 8.00 -17.37 -7.99
N ASN A 179 7.05 -16.60 -8.51
CA ASN A 179 5.64 -16.67 -8.12
C ASN A 179 5.44 -16.64 -6.60
N GLY A 180 6.20 -15.76 -5.92
CA GLY A 180 6.09 -15.53 -4.47
C GLY A 180 6.96 -16.45 -3.59
N GLU A 181 7.63 -17.48 -4.10
CA GLU A 181 8.50 -18.37 -3.30
C GLU A 181 9.59 -17.58 -2.56
N LYS A 182 10.14 -16.55 -3.19
CA LYS A 182 11.18 -15.68 -2.60
C LYS A 182 10.70 -14.86 -1.40
N LEU A 183 9.41 -14.74 -1.16
CA LEU A 183 8.87 -14.09 0.05
C LEU A 183 9.26 -14.85 1.33
N TRP A 184 9.49 -16.17 1.23
CA TRP A 184 9.75 -17.06 2.36
C TRP A 184 11.24 -17.41 2.53
N ALA A 185 12.07 -16.98 1.57
CA ALA A 185 13.52 -17.10 1.71
C ALA A 185 14.05 -16.16 2.78
N GLU A 186 15.05 -16.63 3.54
CA GLU A 186 15.80 -15.83 4.53
C GLU A 186 16.67 -14.77 3.86
#